data_364f49e5ddc389e15aa255657ff4d806
#
_entry.id   364f49e5ddc389e15aa255657ff4d806
#
_cell.length_a   1.000
_cell.length_b   1.000
_cell.length_c   1.000
_cell.angle_alpha   90.00
_cell.angle_beta   90.00
_cell.angle_gamma   90.00
#
_symmetry.space_group_name_H-M   'P 1'
#
loop_
_entity.id
_entity.type
_entity.pdbx_description
1 polymer ?
#
loop_
_entity_poly.entity_id
_entity_poly.type
_entity_poly.pdbx_seq_one_letter_code
_entity_poly.pdbx_strand_id
1 'polypeptide(L)'
;VPGSVPHDTQPGGPLGDDIARQYRRWVYPEPISDLDVWLEDHWEWFDPSHAQPMLWPDRAARDDLEILVAGCGANQAAVIAHTNPRAQVTGIDVSDASLDHQRRLARTHSLGNLELHRLPVERADELGRRFDLVICTGVLHHLAEPQRGMDVLGRCLRSDGVLGVMLYARYGRVGVEMLQDCFRDLGLEQTEDSLAVVTATIRALPADHPLRGYLSIAGDLDHAAGLVDTFLNARDRSYTVADCLSLVESAGLMFDDWFLKAPYHPRG
;
A
#
# COMPACT_ATOMS: atom_id res chain seq x y z
N VAL A 1 28.96 9.75 25.38
CA VAL A 1 28.73 8.52 24.61
C VAL A 1 28.08 8.96 23.31
N PRO A 2 28.65 8.71 22.09
CA PRO A 2 27.99 9.01 20.85
C PRO A 2 26.70 8.19 20.80
N GLY A 3 25.56 8.86 20.52
CA GLY A 3 24.26 8.24 20.44
C GLY A 3 24.28 7.09 19.44
N SER A 4 23.94 5.88 19.88
CA SER A 4 23.79 4.73 18.99
C SER A 4 22.70 5.04 17.98
N VAL A 5 23.03 4.94 16.70
CA VAL A 5 22.01 4.99 15.62
C VAL A 5 20.98 3.90 15.93
N PRO A 6 19.68 4.22 15.94
CA PRO A 6 18.65 3.21 16.18
C PRO A 6 18.81 2.02 15.24
N HIS A 7 18.65 0.80 15.74
CA HIS A 7 18.83 -0.45 14.97
C HIS A 7 18.06 -0.45 13.63
N ASP A 8 16.90 0.20 13.59
CA ASP A 8 16.02 0.27 12.41
C ASP A 8 16.54 1.14 11.26
N THR A 9 17.46 2.07 11.55
CA THR A 9 18.08 2.95 10.52
C THR A 9 19.43 2.40 10.05
N GLN A 10 19.89 1.29 10.60
CA GLN A 10 21.09 0.61 10.13
C GLN A 10 20.82 -0.09 8.79
N PRO A 11 21.84 -0.27 7.94
CA PRO A 11 21.71 -1.11 6.75
C PRO A 11 21.17 -2.49 7.12
N GLY A 12 20.02 -2.88 6.55
CA GLY A 12 19.33 -4.15 6.83
C GLY A 12 18.19 -4.07 7.87
N GLY A 13 17.97 -2.95 8.56
CA GLY A 13 16.75 -2.72 9.34
C GLY A 13 15.61 -2.16 8.47
N PRO A 14 14.31 -2.28 8.89
CA PRO A 14 13.16 -1.86 8.09
C PRO A 14 13.22 -0.41 7.60
N LEU A 15 13.72 0.53 8.41
CA LEU A 15 13.86 1.94 8.04
C LEU A 15 15.14 2.24 7.22
N GLY A 16 16.09 1.31 7.16
CA GLY A 16 17.32 1.39 6.37
C GLY A 16 17.29 0.53 5.10
N ASP A 17 16.23 -0.21 4.88
CA ASP A 17 16.00 -1.12 3.76
C ASP A 17 15.98 -0.38 2.40
N ASP A 18 16.26 -1.11 1.33
CA ASP A 18 16.21 -0.64 -0.06
C ASP A 18 14.84 -0.06 -0.41
N ILE A 19 13.78 -0.69 0.06
CA ILE A 19 12.40 -0.22 -0.11
C ILE A 19 12.18 1.14 0.57
N ALA A 20 12.64 1.31 1.82
CA ALA A 20 12.55 2.60 2.49
C ALA A 20 13.40 3.69 1.80
N ARG A 21 14.54 3.32 1.17
CA ARG A 21 15.34 4.25 0.36
C ARG A 21 14.63 4.63 -0.94
N GLN A 22 13.98 3.69 -1.60
CA GLN A 22 13.19 3.92 -2.80
C GLN A 22 12.11 4.99 -2.55
N TYR A 23 11.23 4.78 -1.57
CA TYR A 23 10.12 5.69 -1.29
C TYR A 23 10.53 7.05 -0.70
N ARG A 24 11.75 7.18 -0.19
CA ARG A 24 12.30 8.50 0.14
C ARG A 24 12.68 9.32 -1.09
N ARG A 25 13.12 8.67 -2.16
CA ARG A 25 13.52 9.33 -3.42
C ARG A 25 12.33 9.48 -4.38
N TRP A 26 11.52 8.45 -4.47
CA TRP A 26 10.37 8.36 -5.36
C TRP A 26 9.11 8.29 -4.50
N VAL A 27 8.56 9.45 -4.15
CA VAL A 27 7.34 9.52 -3.33
C VAL A 27 6.19 8.89 -4.11
N TYR A 28 5.56 7.88 -3.52
CA TYR A 28 4.48 7.11 -4.14
C TYR A 28 3.36 6.85 -3.09
N PRO A 29 2.09 6.82 -3.48
CA PRO A 29 1.57 7.28 -4.76
C PRO A 29 1.80 8.78 -4.98
N GLU A 30 1.47 9.30 -6.18
CA GLU A 30 1.60 10.75 -6.46
C GLU A 30 0.82 11.56 -5.43
N PRO A 31 1.43 12.62 -4.88
CA PRO A 31 0.80 13.43 -3.85
C PRO A 31 -0.45 14.17 -4.35
N ILE A 32 -1.59 13.94 -3.72
CA ILE A 32 -2.84 14.66 -3.95
C ILE A 32 -2.67 16.12 -3.50
N SER A 33 -3.05 17.08 -4.34
CA SER A 33 -2.96 18.51 -4.00
C SER A 33 -4.14 18.99 -3.15
N ASP A 34 -5.34 18.47 -3.43
CA ASP A 34 -6.59 18.84 -2.78
C ASP A 34 -7.51 17.61 -2.69
N LEU A 35 -7.98 17.29 -1.47
CA LEU A 35 -8.79 16.09 -1.23
C LEU A 35 -10.20 16.22 -1.80
N ASP A 36 -10.80 17.40 -1.72
CA ASP A 36 -12.18 17.62 -2.22
C ASP A 36 -12.21 17.45 -3.74
N VAL A 37 -11.24 18.04 -4.45
CA VAL A 37 -11.12 17.91 -5.90
C VAL A 37 -10.82 16.47 -6.32
N TRP A 38 -9.93 15.79 -5.60
CA TRP A 38 -9.59 14.41 -5.92
C TRP A 38 -10.78 13.46 -5.75
N LEU A 39 -11.59 13.65 -4.73
CA LEU A 39 -12.77 12.83 -4.44
C LEU A 39 -13.93 13.01 -5.42
N GLU A 40 -13.91 14.04 -6.30
CA GLU A 40 -14.93 14.18 -7.35
C GLU A 40 -14.93 12.99 -8.33
N ASP A 41 -13.74 12.42 -8.63
CA ASP A 41 -13.55 11.36 -9.62
C ASP A 41 -12.88 10.10 -9.07
N HIS A 42 -12.49 10.10 -7.77
CA HIS A 42 -11.73 9.01 -7.16
C HIS A 42 -12.36 8.57 -5.83
N TRP A 43 -11.96 7.39 -5.40
CA TRP A 43 -12.35 6.80 -4.12
C TRP A 43 -11.17 5.99 -3.55
N GLU A 44 -11.16 5.75 -2.24
CA GLU A 44 -10.08 5.02 -1.59
C GLU A 44 -10.49 3.58 -1.23
N TRP A 45 -9.52 2.66 -1.32
CA TRP A 45 -9.72 1.26 -0.99
C TRP A 45 -10.08 1.07 0.48
N PHE A 46 -11.06 0.20 0.74
CA PHE A 46 -11.54 -0.16 2.07
C PHE A 46 -12.06 1.03 2.90
N ASP A 47 -12.36 2.15 2.28
CA ASP A 47 -12.90 3.33 2.96
C ASP A 47 -14.28 3.04 3.56
N PRO A 48 -14.45 3.12 4.91
CA PRO A 48 -15.74 2.85 5.56
C PRO A 48 -16.88 3.75 5.08
N SER A 49 -16.60 4.93 4.56
CA SER A 49 -17.64 5.84 4.05
C SER A 49 -18.54 5.19 2.99
N HIS A 50 -18.01 4.21 2.25
CA HIS A 50 -18.76 3.44 1.24
C HIS A 50 -18.61 1.92 1.37
N ALA A 51 -17.53 1.42 2.00
CA ALA A 51 -17.23 -0.01 2.07
C ALA A 51 -17.76 -0.71 3.33
N GLN A 52 -18.29 0.03 4.30
CA GLN A 52 -18.71 -0.52 5.60
C GLN A 52 -19.65 -1.73 5.51
N PRO A 53 -20.67 -1.77 4.61
CA PRO A 53 -21.51 -2.94 4.43
C PRO A 53 -20.80 -4.18 3.89
N MET A 54 -19.64 -3.99 3.24
CA MET A 54 -18.80 -5.09 2.75
C MET A 54 -17.85 -5.58 3.84
N LEU A 55 -17.33 -4.66 4.66
CA LEU A 55 -16.40 -4.96 5.75
C LEU A 55 -17.12 -5.61 6.94
N TRP A 56 -18.37 -5.24 7.20
CA TRP A 56 -19.21 -5.78 8.29
C TRP A 56 -20.65 -5.98 7.83
N PRO A 57 -20.93 -7.04 7.03
CA PRO A 57 -22.25 -7.23 6.40
C PRO A 57 -23.38 -7.42 7.43
N ASP A 58 -23.07 -7.97 8.60
CA ASP A 58 -24.07 -8.30 9.64
C ASP A 58 -24.17 -7.25 10.75
N ARG A 59 -23.60 -6.05 10.55
CA ARG A 59 -23.57 -5.00 11.57
C ARG A 59 -24.20 -3.71 11.11
N ALA A 60 -24.76 -2.98 12.08
CA ALA A 60 -25.15 -1.60 11.86
C ALA A 60 -23.91 -0.75 11.59
N ALA A 61 -24.03 0.20 10.65
CA ALA A 61 -22.97 1.14 10.33
C ALA A 61 -22.58 1.98 11.56
N ARG A 62 -21.26 2.16 11.73
CA ARG A 62 -20.66 2.99 12.78
C ARG A 62 -19.79 4.04 12.14
N ASP A 63 -19.69 5.20 12.77
CA ASP A 63 -18.86 6.31 12.32
C ASP A 63 -17.73 6.68 13.31
N ASP A 64 -17.67 6.01 14.47
CA ASP A 64 -16.71 6.20 15.56
C ASP A 64 -15.58 5.14 15.53
N LEU A 65 -15.15 4.74 14.33
CA LEU A 65 -14.16 3.67 14.13
C LEU A 65 -12.75 4.11 14.52
N GLU A 66 -11.98 3.17 15.08
CA GLU A 66 -10.52 3.25 15.21
C GLU A 66 -9.89 2.58 13.97
N ILE A 67 -9.19 3.34 13.14
CA ILE A 67 -8.66 2.89 11.85
C ILE A 67 -7.13 3.02 11.83
N LEU A 68 -6.43 1.96 11.44
CA LEU A 68 -5.01 1.98 11.12
C LEU A 68 -4.81 1.89 9.61
N VAL A 69 -4.07 2.82 9.02
CA VAL A 69 -3.60 2.74 7.64
C VAL A 69 -2.10 2.46 7.66
N ALA A 70 -1.74 1.20 7.39
CA ALA A 70 -0.37 0.68 7.50
C ALA A 70 0.36 0.73 6.15
N GLY A 71 1.42 1.54 6.08
CA GLY A 71 2.07 1.93 4.82
C GLY A 71 1.19 2.93 4.07
N CYS A 72 0.82 4.02 4.76
CA CYS A 72 -0.21 4.94 4.28
C CYS A 72 0.22 5.82 3.08
N GLY A 73 1.48 5.73 2.65
CA GLY A 73 2.00 6.50 1.52
C GLY A 73 1.78 8.01 1.67
N ALA A 74 1.64 8.69 0.54
CA ALA A 74 1.47 10.14 0.55
C ALA A 74 0.05 10.61 0.87
N ASN A 75 -0.99 9.75 0.73
CA ASN A 75 -2.37 10.23 0.65
C ASN A 75 -3.38 9.45 1.51
N GLN A 76 -3.28 8.12 1.58
CA GLN A 76 -4.39 7.24 1.97
C GLN A 76 -4.98 7.55 3.35
N ALA A 77 -4.15 7.76 4.38
CA ALA A 77 -4.68 8.05 5.71
C ALA A 77 -5.38 9.42 5.78
N ALA A 78 -4.91 10.40 5.01
CA ALA A 78 -5.57 11.71 4.93
C ALA A 78 -6.92 11.62 4.21
N VAL A 79 -7.03 10.83 3.13
CA VAL A 79 -8.31 10.58 2.45
C VAL A 79 -9.30 9.91 3.40
N ILE A 80 -8.88 8.81 4.06
CA ILE A 80 -9.75 8.09 5.01
C ILE A 80 -10.20 9.00 6.18
N ALA A 81 -9.31 9.85 6.70
CA ALA A 81 -9.68 10.79 7.77
C ALA A 81 -10.68 11.86 7.31
N HIS A 82 -10.54 12.32 6.06
CA HIS A 82 -11.41 13.31 5.47
C HIS A 82 -12.82 12.77 5.21
N THR A 83 -12.92 11.57 4.67
CA THR A 83 -14.20 10.90 4.35
C THR A 83 -14.92 10.33 5.58
N ASN A 84 -14.20 10.15 6.71
CA ASN A 84 -14.72 9.61 7.97
C ASN A 84 -14.43 10.54 9.15
N PRO A 85 -15.04 11.73 9.23
CA PRO A 85 -14.65 12.79 10.18
C PRO A 85 -14.88 12.43 11.66
N ARG A 86 -15.66 11.40 11.98
CA ARG A 86 -15.88 10.92 13.35
C ARG A 86 -15.01 9.73 13.75
N ALA A 87 -14.37 9.06 12.77
CA ALA A 87 -13.39 8.03 13.03
C ALA A 87 -12.07 8.62 13.55
N GLN A 88 -11.28 7.82 14.28
CA GLN A 88 -9.90 8.16 14.62
C GLN A 88 -8.98 7.38 13.68
N VAL A 89 -8.20 8.08 12.87
CA VAL A 89 -7.33 7.50 11.86
C VAL A 89 -5.86 7.62 12.29
N THR A 90 -5.17 6.50 12.33
CA THR A 90 -3.73 6.43 12.57
C THR A 90 -3.06 5.97 11.27
N GLY A 91 -2.17 6.79 10.71
CA GLY A 91 -1.34 6.42 9.56
C GLY A 91 0.09 6.11 9.99
N ILE A 92 0.65 5.01 9.47
CA ILE A 92 2.06 4.69 9.63
C ILE A 92 2.74 4.52 8.28
N ASP A 93 3.97 5.03 8.16
CA ASP A 93 4.80 4.87 6.97
C ASP A 93 6.30 4.99 7.32
N VAL A 94 7.17 4.50 6.47
CA VAL A 94 8.63 4.61 6.61
C VAL A 94 9.19 5.89 5.96
N SER A 95 8.43 6.54 5.07
CA SER A 95 8.80 7.72 4.30
C SER A 95 8.41 9.01 5.01
N ASP A 96 9.41 9.77 5.49
CA ASP A 96 9.16 11.11 6.04
C ASP A 96 8.50 12.04 5.02
N ALA A 97 8.89 11.95 3.74
CA ALA A 97 8.32 12.79 2.68
C ALA A 97 6.82 12.54 2.48
N SER A 98 6.39 11.26 2.51
CA SER A 98 4.99 10.86 2.45
C SER A 98 4.21 11.38 3.65
N LEU A 99 4.73 11.18 4.86
CA LEU A 99 4.09 11.65 6.09
C LEU A 99 4.00 13.18 6.14
N ASP A 100 5.03 13.89 5.68
CA ASP A 100 5.02 15.37 5.63
C ASP A 100 3.98 15.88 4.63
N HIS A 101 3.76 15.15 3.53
CA HIS A 101 2.67 15.49 2.61
C HIS A 101 1.31 15.30 3.28
N GLN A 102 1.06 14.18 3.94
CA GLN A 102 -0.19 13.95 4.67
C GLN A 102 -0.41 14.97 5.80
N ARG A 103 0.65 15.41 6.49
CA ARG A 103 0.56 16.51 7.47
C ARG A 103 0.15 17.84 6.81
N ARG A 104 0.57 18.11 5.56
CA ARG A 104 0.10 19.27 4.79
C ARG A 104 -1.39 19.15 4.46
N LEU A 105 -1.83 18.01 3.95
CA LEU A 105 -3.25 17.73 3.68
C LEU A 105 -4.09 17.90 4.96
N ALA A 106 -3.62 17.34 6.09
CA ALA A 106 -4.31 17.46 7.37
C ALA A 106 -4.50 18.91 7.80
N ARG A 107 -3.49 19.77 7.59
CA ARG A 107 -3.61 21.21 7.88
C ARG A 107 -4.56 21.91 6.91
N THR A 108 -4.45 21.63 5.61
CA THR A 108 -5.28 22.27 4.57
C THR A 108 -6.76 21.96 4.77
N HIS A 109 -7.08 20.72 5.09
CA HIS A 109 -8.48 20.25 5.25
C HIS A 109 -8.92 20.15 6.72
N SER A 110 -8.10 20.66 7.66
CA SER A 110 -8.43 20.69 9.10
C SER A 110 -8.78 19.31 9.70
N LEU A 111 -8.02 18.27 9.32
CA LEU A 111 -8.25 16.91 9.78
C LEU A 111 -7.76 16.74 11.23
N GLY A 112 -8.63 17.00 12.19
CA GLY A 112 -8.32 16.86 13.62
C GLY A 112 -8.32 15.41 14.13
N ASN A 113 -8.73 14.48 13.30
CA ASN A 113 -8.89 13.05 13.59
C ASN A 113 -7.80 12.17 12.96
N LEU A 114 -6.70 12.76 12.44
CA LEU A 114 -5.57 12.06 11.81
C LEU A 114 -4.31 12.16 12.68
N GLU A 115 -3.76 11.01 13.06
CA GLU A 115 -2.47 10.87 13.72
C GLU A 115 -1.47 10.15 12.78
N LEU A 116 -0.23 10.63 12.68
CA LEU A 116 0.78 10.10 11.75
C LEU A 116 2.09 9.76 12.45
N HIS A 117 2.56 8.52 12.26
CA HIS A 117 3.80 8.04 12.85
C HIS A 117 4.77 7.50 11.79
N ARG A 118 6.06 7.79 11.98
CA ARG A 118 7.11 7.13 11.21
C ARG A 118 7.41 5.76 11.84
N LEU A 119 6.77 4.73 11.31
CA LEU A 119 6.84 3.38 11.86
C LEU A 119 6.71 2.35 10.71
N PRO A 120 7.60 1.34 10.64
CA PRO A 120 7.44 0.26 9.69
C PRO A 120 6.27 -0.67 10.09
N VAL A 121 5.65 -1.30 9.10
CA VAL A 121 4.49 -2.18 9.30
C VAL A 121 4.81 -3.33 10.26
N GLU A 122 6.03 -3.88 10.21
CA GLU A 122 6.50 -4.95 11.08
C GLU A 122 6.63 -4.57 12.58
N ARG A 123 6.32 -3.31 12.89
CA ARG A 123 6.33 -2.75 14.26
C ARG A 123 5.03 -2.02 14.61
N ALA A 124 3.96 -2.21 13.84
CA ALA A 124 2.68 -1.53 14.07
C ALA A 124 2.10 -1.81 15.47
N ASP A 125 2.41 -2.96 16.08
CA ASP A 125 1.97 -3.32 17.43
C ASP A 125 2.62 -2.45 18.55
N GLU A 126 3.69 -1.70 18.26
CA GLU A 126 4.26 -0.71 19.18
C GLU A 126 3.36 0.50 19.44
N LEU A 127 2.35 0.72 18.58
CA LEU A 127 1.31 1.71 18.85
C LEU A 127 0.53 1.41 20.15
N GLY A 128 0.56 0.15 20.63
CA GLY A 128 -0.12 -0.26 21.88
C GLY A 128 -1.64 -0.14 21.81
N ARG A 129 -2.21 -0.07 20.60
CA ARG A 129 -3.66 0.14 20.33
C ARG A 129 -4.20 -1.01 19.50
N ARG A 130 -5.53 -1.15 19.54
CA ARG A 130 -6.26 -2.08 18.68
C ARG A 130 -7.31 -1.33 17.87
N PHE A 131 -7.51 -1.78 16.63
CA PHE A 131 -8.27 -1.08 15.62
C PHE A 131 -9.48 -1.90 15.19
N ASP A 132 -10.55 -1.21 14.82
CA ASP A 132 -11.74 -1.81 14.19
C ASP A 132 -11.42 -2.18 12.75
N LEU A 133 -10.61 -1.34 12.06
CA LEU A 133 -10.17 -1.57 10.70
C LEU A 133 -8.66 -1.34 10.60
N VAL A 134 -7.96 -2.27 9.97
CA VAL A 134 -6.57 -2.10 9.52
C VAL A 134 -6.57 -2.16 8.00
N ILE A 135 -5.98 -1.15 7.36
CA ILE A 135 -5.84 -1.06 5.90
C ILE A 135 -4.35 -1.18 5.56
N CYS A 136 -4.00 -2.11 4.66
CA CYS A 136 -2.64 -2.30 4.18
C CYS A 136 -2.65 -2.57 2.68
N THR A 137 -2.56 -1.51 1.87
CA THR A 137 -2.66 -1.57 0.42
C THR A 137 -1.31 -1.32 -0.24
N GLY A 138 -0.84 -2.26 -1.07
CA GLY A 138 0.40 -2.06 -1.82
C GLY A 138 1.69 -2.14 -1.00
N VAL A 139 1.72 -2.86 0.14
CA VAL A 139 2.85 -2.82 1.08
C VAL A 139 3.43 -4.19 1.39
N LEU A 140 2.62 -5.16 1.79
CA LEU A 140 3.12 -6.44 2.28
C LEU A 140 3.99 -7.19 1.26
N HIS A 141 3.70 -7.05 -0.02
CA HIS A 141 4.44 -7.68 -1.10
C HIS A 141 5.85 -7.08 -1.33
N HIS A 142 6.15 -5.95 -0.71
CA HIS A 142 7.48 -5.31 -0.71
C HIS A 142 8.28 -5.60 0.56
N LEU A 143 7.67 -6.19 1.60
CA LEU A 143 8.40 -6.52 2.82
C LEU A 143 9.40 -7.67 2.62
N ALA A 144 10.48 -7.66 3.38
CA ALA A 144 11.42 -8.77 3.43
C ALA A 144 10.71 -10.05 3.90
N GLU A 145 9.89 -9.92 4.93
CA GLU A 145 9.13 -10.98 5.58
C GLU A 145 7.62 -10.64 5.62
N PRO A 146 6.86 -10.85 4.53
CA PRO A 146 5.44 -10.48 4.46
C PRO A 146 4.59 -11.14 5.55
N GLN A 147 4.92 -12.41 5.92
CA GLN A 147 4.22 -13.11 7.00
C GLN A 147 4.34 -12.37 8.32
N ARG A 148 5.54 -11.88 8.66
CA ARG A 148 5.75 -11.07 9.88
C ARG A 148 4.92 -9.80 9.86
N GLY A 149 4.83 -9.11 8.71
CA GLY A 149 3.95 -7.95 8.55
C GLY A 149 2.48 -8.32 8.80
N MET A 150 2.01 -9.41 8.20
CA MET A 150 0.65 -9.90 8.38
C MET A 150 0.35 -10.26 9.84
N ASP A 151 1.28 -10.97 10.52
CA ASP A 151 1.15 -11.36 11.93
C ASP A 151 1.04 -10.13 12.84
N VAL A 152 1.85 -9.09 12.60
CA VAL A 152 1.81 -7.84 13.37
C VAL A 152 0.48 -7.13 13.16
N LEU A 153 0.04 -6.98 11.91
CA LEU A 153 -1.24 -6.33 11.60
C LEU A 153 -2.43 -7.09 12.22
N GLY A 154 -2.40 -8.42 12.18
CA GLY A 154 -3.39 -9.26 12.85
C GLY A 154 -3.48 -8.99 14.37
N ARG A 155 -2.33 -8.79 15.03
CA ARG A 155 -2.30 -8.42 16.46
C ARG A 155 -2.85 -7.03 16.74
N CYS A 156 -2.85 -6.13 15.77
CA CYS A 156 -3.42 -4.80 15.89
C CYS A 156 -4.96 -4.78 15.79
N LEU A 157 -5.60 -5.87 15.37
CA LEU A 157 -7.05 -5.95 15.26
C LEU A 157 -7.73 -6.13 16.62
N ARG A 158 -8.90 -5.53 16.77
CA ARG A 158 -9.90 -5.95 17.75
C ARG A 158 -10.43 -7.33 17.39
N SER A 159 -11.07 -8.01 18.34
CA SER A 159 -11.60 -9.39 18.14
C SER A 159 -12.60 -9.50 16.99
N ASP A 160 -13.23 -8.41 16.64
CA ASP A 160 -14.23 -8.27 15.59
C ASP A 160 -13.78 -7.29 14.48
N GLY A 161 -12.51 -6.94 14.49
CA GLY A 161 -11.89 -6.03 13.52
C GLY A 161 -11.65 -6.70 12.17
N VAL A 162 -11.54 -5.90 11.14
CA VAL A 162 -11.28 -6.31 9.76
C VAL A 162 -9.92 -5.82 9.29
N LEU A 163 -9.20 -6.66 8.55
CA LEU A 163 -7.96 -6.30 7.85
C LEU A 163 -8.20 -6.29 6.33
N GLY A 164 -8.18 -5.10 5.74
CA GLY A 164 -8.22 -4.91 4.30
C GLY A 164 -6.80 -4.92 3.71
N VAL A 165 -6.51 -5.86 2.81
CA VAL A 165 -5.19 -6.02 2.20
C VAL A 165 -5.28 -6.01 0.68
N MET A 166 -4.38 -5.25 0.02
CA MET A 166 -4.15 -5.38 -1.41
C MET A 166 -2.76 -5.97 -1.66
N LEU A 167 -2.71 -7.03 -2.45
CA LEU A 167 -1.49 -7.72 -2.88
C LEU A 167 -1.45 -7.81 -4.40
N TYR A 168 -0.25 -7.90 -4.95
CA TYR A 168 -0.09 -8.08 -6.39
C TYR A 168 -0.47 -9.50 -6.83
N ALA A 169 -1.40 -9.57 -7.79
CA ALA A 169 -1.89 -10.83 -8.35
C ALA A 169 -0.92 -11.40 -9.40
N ARG A 170 -0.40 -12.60 -9.19
CA ARG A 170 0.58 -13.26 -10.07
C ARG A 170 0.15 -13.30 -11.52
N TYR A 171 -1.07 -13.76 -11.77
CA TYR A 171 -1.55 -13.90 -13.15
C TYR A 171 -1.95 -12.57 -13.81
N GLY A 172 -2.26 -11.54 -13.01
CA GLY A 172 -2.52 -10.19 -13.51
C GLY A 172 -1.25 -9.42 -13.87
N ARG A 173 -0.09 -9.85 -13.36
CA ARG A 173 1.20 -9.14 -13.53
C ARG A 173 2.22 -9.88 -14.41
N VAL A 174 1.82 -10.90 -15.17
CA VAL A 174 2.75 -11.66 -16.01
C VAL A 174 3.59 -10.76 -16.94
N GLY A 175 2.95 -9.77 -17.59
CA GLY A 175 3.66 -8.84 -18.48
C GLY A 175 4.59 -7.89 -17.72
N VAL A 176 4.28 -7.56 -16.47
CA VAL A 176 5.15 -6.78 -15.58
C VAL A 176 6.37 -7.60 -15.19
N GLU A 177 6.17 -8.82 -14.69
CA GLU A 177 7.25 -9.73 -14.27
C GLU A 177 8.24 -10.01 -15.41
N MET A 178 7.73 -10.23 -16.63
CA MET A 178 8.58 -10.41 -17.83
C MET A 178 9.52 -9.22 -18.05
N LEU A 179 9.04 -7.99 -17.88
CA LEU A 179 9.86 -6.80 -18.05
C LEU A 179 10.78 -6.56 -16.85
N GLN A 180 10.32 -6.83 -15.64
CA GLN A 180 11.16 -6.75 -14.44
C GLN A 180 12.37 -7.68 -14.56
N ASP A 181 12.18 -8.91 -15.02
CA ASP A 181 13.28 -9.87 -15.25
C ASP A 181 14.24 -9.33 -16.31
N CYS A 182 13.73 -8.85 -17.45
CA CYS A 182 14.53 -8.25 -18.51
C CYS A 182 15.35 -7.05 -18.02
N PHE A 183 14.74 -6.13 -17.27
CA PHE A 183 15.43 -4.94 -16.77
C PHE A 183 16.47 -5.27 -15.70
N ARG A 184 16.20 -6.28 -14.89
CA ARG A 184 17.16 -6.82 -13.92
C ARG A 184 18.37 -7.44 -14.60
N ASP A 185 18.15 -8.23 -15.66
CA ASP A 185 19.23 -8.84 -16.45
C ASP A 185 20.08 -7.80 -17.18
N LEU A 186 19.47 -6.67 -17.57
CA LEU A 186 20.19 -5.51 -18.13
C LEU A 186 20.91 -4.66 -17.07
N GLY A 187 20.74 -4.97 -15.78
CA GLY A 187 21.34 -4.22 -14.68
C GLY A 187 20.77 -2.81 -14.51
N LEU A 188 19.50 -2.58 -14.88
CA LEU A 188 18.86 -1.29 -14.68
C LEU A 188 18.62 -1.03 -13.20
N GLU A 189 19.00 0.16 -12.76
CA GLU A 189 18.82 0.66 -11.41
C GLU A 189 17.76 1.78 -11.36
N GLN A 190 17.42 2.29 -10.18
CA GLN A 190 16.43 3.36 -10.00
C GLN A 190 17.02 4.74 -10.35
N THR A 191 17.35 4.95 -11.63
CA THR A 191 17.94 6.16 -12.19
C THR A 191 17.10 6.74 -13.32
N GLU A 192 17.29 8.03 -13.63
CA GLU A 192 16.62 8.69 -14.76
C GLU A 192 16.96 8.01 -16.10
N ASP A 193 18.22 7.58 -16.28
CA ASP A 193 18.64 6.88 -17.50
C ASP A 193 17.91 5.53 -17.65
N SER A 194 17.78 4.77 -16.56
CA SER A 194 17.02 3.53 -16.54
C SER A 194 15.52 3.77 -16.82
N LEU A 195 14.94 4.83 -16.27
CA LEU A 195 13.55 5.22 -16.56
C LEU A 195 13.34 5.55 -18.04
N ALA A 196 14.30 6.20 -18.69
CA ALA A 196 14.24 6.44 -20.12
C ALA A 196 14.20 5.14 -20.93
N VAL A 197 15.00 4.13 -20.52
CA VAL A 197 14.99 2.79 -21.14
C VAL A 197 13.66 2.09 -20.88
N VAL A 198 13.13 2.08 -19.65
CA VAL A 198 11.83 1.49 -19.29
C VAL A 198 10.73 2.11 -20.16
N THR A 199 10.67 3.44 -20.21
CA THR A 199 9.65 4.18 -20.98
C THR A 199 9.72 3.85 -22.48
N ALA A 200 10.95 3.85 -23.04
CA ALA A 200 11.15 3.52 -24.46
C ALA A 200 10.75 2.07 -24.76
N THR A 201 11.08 1.14 -23.87
CA THR A 201 10.72 -0.27 -24.00
C THR A 201 9.19 -0.44 -24.00
N ILE A 202 8.48 0.14 -23.02
CA ILE A 202 7.01 0.05 -22.92
C ILE A 202 6.34 0.59 -24.20
N ARG A 203 6.83 1.70 -24.74
CA ARG A 203 6.31 2.28 -25.99
C ARG A 203 6.53 1.37 -27.20
N ALA A 204 7.65 0.66 -27.25
CA ALA A 204 8.01 -0.23 -28.35
C ALA A 204 7.35 -1.59 -28.32
N LEU A 205 6.68 -1.97 -27.22
CA LEU A 205 6.01 -3.26 -27.08
C LEU A 205 4.93 -3.47 -28.15
N PRO A 206 4.81 -4.66 -28.74
CA PRO A 206 3.73 -4.98 -29.68
C PRO A 206 2.35 -4.93 -29.00
N ALA A 207 1.31 -4.78 -29.81
CA ALA A 207 -0.07 -4.60 -29.32
C ALA A 207 -0.61 -5.81 -28.54
N ASP A 208 -0.09 -7.00 -28.81
CA ASP A 208 -0.46 -8.28 -28.18
C ASP A 208 0.43 -8.64 -26.98
N HIS A 209 1.36 -7.78 -26.57
CA HIS A 209 2.20 -8.06 -25.42
C HIS A 209 1.36 -8.16 -24.12
N PRO A 210 1.63 -9.14 -23.22
CA PRO A 210 0.87 -9.33 -21.98
C PRO A 210 0.76 -8.09 -21.08
N LEU A 211 1.73 -7.17 -21.14
CA LEU A 211 1.69 -5.92 -20.39
C LEU A 211 0.52 -4.99 -20.81
N ARG A 212 0.04 -5.08 -22.05
CA ARG A 212 -0.98 -4.14 -22.57
C ARG A 212 -2.27 -4.15 -21.75
N GLY A 213 -2.69 -5.32 -21.25
CA GLY A 213 -3.84 -5.43 -20.36
C GLY A 213 -3.63 -4.71 -19.04
N TYR A 214 -2.43 -4.81 -18.46
CA TYR A 214 -2.07 -4.12 -17.23
C TYR A 214 -2.03 -2.59 -17.42
N LEU A 215 -1.42 -2.11 -18.50
CA LEU A 215 -1.35 -0.67 -18.82
C LEU A 215 -2.72 -0.01 -18.93
N SER A 216 -3.76 -0.76 -19.30
CA SER A 216 -5.11 -0.18 -19.44
C SER A 216 -5.80 0.11 -18.09
N ILE A 217 -5.27 -0.39 -17.00
CA ILE A 217 -5.85 -0.23 -15.65
C ILE A 217 -4.90 0.45 -14.65
N ALA A 218 -3.63 0.61 -15.01
CA ALA A 218 -2.56 1.15 -14.16
C ALA A 218 -2.25 2.61 -14.53
N GLY A 219 -3.10 3.54 -14.07
CA GLY A 219 -2.94 4.98 -14.34
C GLY A 219 -1.71 5.61 -13.68
N ASP A 220 -1.12 4.96 -12.69
CA ASP A 220 0.09 5.38 -12.00
C ASP A 220 1.37 5.25 -12.85
N LEU A 221 1.32 4.51 -13.96
CA LEU A 221 2.45 4.35 -14.89
C LEU A 221 2.70 5.58 -15.78
N ASP A 222 1.86 6.58 -15.72
CA ASP A 222 2.09 7.87 -16.37
C ASP A 222 3.14 8.72 -15.64
N HIS A 223 3.55 8.31 -14.43
CA HIS A 223 4.48 9.02 -13.56
C HIS A 223 5.74 8.22 -13.26
N ALA A 224 6.86 8.93 -13.09
CA ALA A 224 8.18 8.32 -12.83
C ALA A 224 8.17 7.41 -11.58
N ALA A 225 7.51 7.83 -10.50
CA ALA A 225 7.42 7.05 -9.26
C ALA A 225 6.69 5.73 -9.48
N GLY A 226 5.60 5.72 -10.24
CA GLY A 226 4.85 4.51 -10.59
C GLY A 226 5.66 3.55 -11.49
N LEU A 227 6.43 4.10 -12.45
CA LEU A 227 7.34 3.29 -13.27
C LEU A 227 8.45 2.65 -12.44
N VAL A 228 9.04 3.39 -11.50
CA VAL A 228 10.05 2.85 -10.56
C VAL A 228 9.43 1.77 -9.69
N ASP A 229 8.27 2.05 -9.11
CA ASP A 229 7.58 1.10 -8.24
C ASP A 229 7.22 -0.19 -8.97
N THR A 230 6.71 -0.09 -10.19
CA THR A 230 6.26 -1.24 -10.96
C THR A 230 7.41 -2.02 -11.60
N PHE A 231 8.44 -1.37 -12.15
CA PHE A 231 9.43 -2.06 -13.00
C PHE A 231 10.84 -2.12 -12.42
N LEU A 232 11.19 -1.22 -11.51
CA LEU A 232 12.53 -1.12 -10.93
C LEU A 232 12.52 -1.28 -9.40
N ASN A 233 11.41 -1.76 -8.83
CA ASN A 233 11.33 -1.99 -7.39
C ASN A 233 12.39 -2.99 -6.96
N ALA A 234 13.09 -2.68 -5.86
CA ALA A 234 14.16 -3.52 -5.33
C ALA A 234 13.63 -4.87 -4.81
N ARG A 235 12.35 -4.93 -4.42
CA ARG A 235 11.68 -6.13 -3.93
C ARG A 235 10.21 -6.09 -4.28
N ASP A 236 9.79 -7.04 -5.09
CA ASP A 236 8.40 -7.21 -5.51
C ASP A 236 8.03 -8.71 -5.46
N ARG A 237 6.82 -9.00 -5.04
CA ARG A 237 6.30 -10.36 -4.92
C ARG A 237 4.86 -10.43 -5.36
N SER A 238 4.56 -11.34 -6.27
CA SER A 238 3.20 -11.63 -6.69
C SER A 238 2.65 -12.87 -5.98
N TYR A 239 1.34 -12.89 -5.77
CA TYR A 239 0.62 -13.91 -5.03
C TYR A 239 -0.42 -14.61 -5.91
N THR A 240 -0.54 -15.92 -5.76
CA THR A 240 -1.74 -16.67 -6.19
C THR A 240 -2.82 -16.54 -5.11
N VAL A 241 -4.05 -16.96 -5.45
CA VAL A 241 -5.14 -17.07 -4.45
C VAL A 241 -4.72 -17.96 -3.29
N ALA A 242 -4.08 -19.10 -3.58
CA ALA A 242 -3.60 -20.04 -2.55
C ALA A 242 -2.55 -19.40 -1.63
N ASP A 243 -1.63 -18.61 -2.20
CA ASP A 243 -0.62 -17.88 -1.40
C ASP A 243 -1.27 -16.83 -0.48
N CYS A 244 -2.30 -16.11 -0.98
CA CYS A 244 -3.06 -15.15 -0.15
C CYS A 244 -3.76 -15.85 1.02
N LEU A 245 -4.47 -16.94 0.76
CA LEU A 245 -5.15 -17.73 1.80
C LEU A 245 -4.15 -18.26 2.84
N SER A 246 -3.03 -18.82 2.38
CA SER A 246 -1.97 -19.31 3.27
C SER A 246 -1.38 -18.20 4.14
N LEU A 247 -1.17 -17.01 3.59
CA LEU A 247 -0.66 -15.84 4.31
C LEU A 247 -1.62 -15.42 5.44
N VAL A 248 -2.91 -15.40 5.16
CA VAL A 248 -3.98 -15.06 6.12
C VAL A 248 -4.08 -16.11 7.22
N GLU A 249 -4.20 -17.39 6.85
CA GLU A 249 -4.36 -18.50 7.80
C GLU A 249 -3.14 -18.66 8.71
N SER A 250 -1.93 -18.49 8.17
CA SER A 250 -0.68 -18.58 8.95
C SER A 250 -0.57 -17.46 10.00
N ALA A 251 -1.24 -16.33 9.81
CA ALA A 251 -1.33 -15.25 10.79
C ALA A 251 -2.44 -15.47 11.85
N GLY A 252 -3.13 -16.61 11.80
CA GLY A 252 -4.25 -16.91 12.70
C GLY A 252 -5.51 -16.09 12.39
N LEU A 253 -5.60 -15.53 11.20
CA LEU A 253 -6.75 -14.78 10.71
C LEU A 253 -7.66 -15.69 9.88
N MET A 254 -8.91 -15.31 9.75
CA MET A 254 -9.87 -15.98 8.90
C MET A 254 -10.07 -15.14 7.63
N PHE A 255 -9.98 -15.77 6.47
CA PHE A 255 -10.34 -15.10 5.22
C PHE A 255 -11.86 -14.92 5.19
N ASP A 256 -12.31 -13.70 4.94
CA ASP A 256 -13.71 -13.35 4.82
C ASP A 256 -14.16 -13.34 3.36
N ASP A 257 -13.73 -12.35 2.58
CA ASP A 257 -14.15 -12.23 1.18
C ASP A 257 -13.11 -11.43 0.34
N TRP A 258 -13.31 -11.44 -0.98
CA TRP A 258 -12.60 -10.56 -1.91
C TRP A 258 -13.32 -9.22 -2.04
N PHE A 259 -12.57 -8.13 -1.89
CA PHE A 259 -13.15 -6.79 -2.07
C PHE A 259 -13.68 -6.59 -3.49
N LEU A 260 -12.90 -6.94 -4.52
CA LEU A 260 -13.35 -7.01 -5.91
C LEU A 260 -13.78 -8.46 -6.21
N LYS A 261 -15.09 -8.72 -6.16
CA LYS A 261 -15.63 -10.09 -6.28
C LYS A 261 -15.51 -10.67 -7.69
N ALA A 262 -15.82 -9.89 -8.72
CA ALA A 262 -15.96 -10.38 -10.09
C ALA A 262 -14.75 -11.19 -10.62
N PRO A 263 -13.47 -10.79 -10.40
CA PRO A 263 -12.33 -11.57 -10.88
C PRO A 263 -12.14 -12.93 -10.19
N TYR A 264 -12.71 -13.10 -8.99
CA TYR A 264 -12.44 -14.25 -8.11
C TYR A 264 -13.62 -15.21 -7.95
N HIS A 265 -14.80 -14.84 -8.43
CA HIS A 265 -16.00 -15.68 -8.38
C HIS A 265 -16.34 -16.25 -9.76
N PRO A 266 -16.56 -17.59 -9.89
CA PRO A 266 -16.80 -18.25 -11.18
C PRO A 266 -18.04 -17.76 -11.93
N ARG A 267 -18.90 -16.98 -11.29
CA ARG A 267 -20.15 -16.46 -11.85
C ARG A 267 -20.25 -14.94 -11.75
N GLY A 268 -19.13 -14.26 -11.58
CA GLY A 268 -18.87 -12.82 -11.66
C GLY A 268 -19.99 -11.91 -11.26
#